data_8ed43f46eab87efed1b101f135602eee
#
_entry.id   8ed43f46eab87efed1b101f135602eee
#
_cell.length_a   1.000
_cell.length_b   1.000
_cell.length_c   1.000
_cell.angle_alpha   90.00
_cell.angle_beta   90.00
_cell.angle_gamma   90.00
#
_symmetry.space_group_name_H-M   'P 1'
#
loop_
_entity.id
_entity.type
_entity.pdbx_description
1 polymer ?
#
loop_
_entity_poly.entity_id
_entity_poly.type
_entity_poly.pdbx_seq_one_letter_code
_entity_poly.pdbx_strand_id
1 'polypeptide(L)'
;DPPEQVSGYSTEVLEALSRQVELKLADFGVQVDVVEVHPGPVITRFELQPAPGIKSAQISNLAKDLARGLSVISVRVVEVIPGKSTIGLEIPNTTRQTVYLSEILRSEVYEKSSSPLTLALGKSIGGSPVIAELARMPHVLVAGTTGSGKSVALNAMILSFLYKATPEQVRLIMIDPKMLELSVYEGIPHLLAPVVTDMKEAANALRWCVAEMERRYRLMASMGVRNITGYNKKIKDAEDKGQPIKDPFWQPALPDVPEETPALQGFPYIVVVIDEFADMMMIVGKKIEELIARLAQKARAAGIHLIVATQRPSVDVITGLIKANIPTRIGFQVSSRVDSRTILDQMGAEQLLGHGDMLYLPPGSALPERIH
;
A
#
# COMPACT_ATOMS: atom_id res chain seq x y z
N ASP A 1 3.80 -8.81 20.66
CA ASP A 1 3.00 -9.49 21.67
C ASP A 1 2.26 -10.66 21.02
N PRO A 2 2.01 -11.78 21.73
CA PRO A 2 1.21 -12.86 21.22
C PRO A 2 -0.26 -12.41 21.08
N PRO A 3 -0.98 -12.90 20.04
CA PRO A 3 -2.37 -12.53 19.82
C PRO A 3 -3.27 -12.99 20.98
N GLU A 4 -4.18 -12.12 21.40
CA GLU A 4 -5.24 -12.50 22.34
C GLU A 4 -6.29 -13.33 21.60
N GLN A 5 -6.68 -14.46 22.17
CA GLN A 5 -7.80 -15.26 21.65
C GLN A 5 -9.12 -14.63 22.07
N VAL A 6 -9.77 -13.96 21.13
CA VAL A 6 -11.13 -13.46 21.31
C VAL A 6 -12.10 -14.48 20.69
N SER A 7 -13.10 -14.92 21.46
CA SER A 7 -14.15 -15.79 20.94
C SER A 7 -15.02 -15.03 19.93
N GLY A 8 -15.24 -15.61 18.76
CA GLY A 8 -16.16 -15.06 17.76
C GLY A 8 -17.63 -15.12 18.20
N TYR A 9 -18.52 -14.58 17.38
CA TYR A 9 -19.96 -14.68 17.60
C TYR A 9 -20.45 -16.14 17.53
N SER A 10 -21.41 -16.48 18.39
CA SER A 10 -22.15 -17.74 18.26
C SER A 10 -23.12 -17.70 17.07
N THR A 11 -23.57 -18.87 16.60
CA THR A 11 -24.54 -18.98 15.51
C THR A 11 -25.83 -18.23 15.84
N GLU A 12 -26.32 -18.33 17.09
CA GLU A 12 -27.54 -17.66 17.54
C GLU A 12 -27.41 -16.12 17.50
N VAL A 13 -26.25 -15.59 17.88
CA VAL A 13 -25.98 -14.15 17.80
C VAL A 13 -25.94 -13.70 16.34
N LEU A 14 -25.34 -14.44 15.44
CA LEU A 14 -25.31 -14.12 14.01
C LEU A 14 -26.69 -14.16 13.37
N GLU A 15 -27.54 -15.12 13.73
CA GLU A 15 -28.93 -15.17 13.28
C GLU A 15 -29.74 -13.97 13.79
N ALA A 16 -29.56 -13.59 15.06
CA ALA A 16 -30.23 -12.43 15.63
C ALA A 16 -29.80 -11.12 14.94
N LEU A 17 -28.51 -10.97 14.65
CA LEU A 17 -27.97 -9.81 13.91
C LEU A 17 -28.51 -9.79 12.47
N SER A 18 -28.62 -10.94 11.81
CA SER A 18 -29.19 -11.05 10.45
C SER A 18 -30.64 -10.55 10.41
N ARG A 19 -31.45 -10.95 11.36
CA ARG A 19 -32.85 -10.48 11.49
C ARG A 19 -32.91 -8.99 11.79
N GLN A 20 -32.00 -8.50 12.62
CA GLN A 20 -31.93 -7.07 12.94
C GLN A 20 -31.60 -6.23 11.69
N VAL A 21 -30.67 -6.71 10.86
CA VAL A 21 -30.32 -6.06 9.56
C VAL A 21 -31.54 -6.01 8.65
N GLU A 22 -32.24 -7.12 8.47
CA GLU A 22 -33.45 -7.20 7.64
C GLU A 22 -34.53 -6.25 8.12
N LEU A 23 -34.79 -6.20 9.44
CA LEU A 23 -35.79 -5.30 10.04
C LEU A 23 -35.42 -3.83 9.88
N LYS A 24 -34.13 -3.47 10.10
CA LYS A 24 -33.68 -2.08 9.96
C LYS A 24 -33.76 -1.58 8.52
N LEU A 25 -33.48 -2.42 7.54
CA LEU A 25 -33.68 -2.08 6.13
C LEU A 25 -35.15 -1.98 5.76
N ALA A 26 -36.00 -2.86 6.31
CA ALA A 26 -37.45 -2.80 6.12
C ALA A 26 -38.05 -1.51 6.68
N ASP A 27 -37.54 -0.96 7.78
CA ASP A 27 -37.97 0.33 8.34
C ASP A 27 -37.81 1.49 7.34
N PHE A 28 -36.87 1.37 6.38
CA PHE A 28 -36.66 2.32 5.29
C PHE A 28 -37.31 1.90 3.96
N GLY A 29 -38.18 0.91 3.98
CA GLY A 29 -38.87 0.39 2.79
C GLY A 29 -37.97 -0.45 1.88
N VAL A 30 -36.85 -0.94 2.37
CA VAL A 30 -35.91 -1.79 1.62
C VAL A 30 -36.01 -3.21 2.13
N GLN A 31 -36.58 -4.10 1.29
CA GLN A 31 -36.71 -5.51 1.61
C GLN A 31 -35.50 -6.31 1.10
N VAL A 32 -34.85 -7.02 2.00
CA VAL A 32 -33.69 -7.90 1.71
C VAL A 32 -33.79 -9.17 2.52
N ASP A 33 -33.18 -10.24 2.02
CA ASP A 33 -32.92 -11.46 2.77
C ASP A 33 -31.41 -11.58 3.03
N VAL A 34 -31.01 -11.87 4.25
CA VAL A 34 -29.62 -12.22 4.55
C VAL A 34 -29.41 -13.68 4.19
N VAL A 35 -28.63 -13.94 3.14
CA VAL A 35 -28.43 -15.29 2.58
C VAL A 35 -27.15 -15.95 3.05
N GLU A 36 -26.12 -15.16 3.36
CA GLU A 36 -24.84 -15.64 3.91
C GLU A 36 -24.32 -14.66 4.95
N VAL A 37 -23.58 -15.17 5.92
CA VAL A 37 -22.90 -14.40 6.97
C VAL A 37 -21.46 -14.86 7.07
N HIS A 38 -20.52 -13.94 6.99
CA HIS A 38 -19.09 -14.18 7.08
C HIS A 38 -18.50 -13.42 8.27
N PRO A 39 -18.40 -14.07 9.44
CA PRO A 39 -17.79 -13.45 10.61
C PRO A 39 -16.28 -13.32 10.43
N GLY A 40 -15.73 -12.20 10.88
CA GLY A 40 -14.30 -11.92 10.85
C GLY A 40 -13.79 -11.39 12.19
N PRO A 41 -12.47 -11.12 12.29
CA PRO A 41 -11.87 -10.66 13.55
C PRO A 41 -12.24 -9.22 13.90
N VAL A 42 -12.57 -8.38 12.94
CA VAL A 42 -12.85 -6.95 13.12
C VAL A 42 -14.28 -6.60 12.71
N ILE A 43 -14.71 -7.08 11.55
CA ILE A 43 -16.05 -6.89 11.00
C ILE A 43 -16.68 -8.22 10.66
N THR A 44 -18.02 -8.22 10.56
CA THR A 44 -18.80 -9.33 10.01
C THR A 44 -19.49 -8.85 8.74
N ARG A 45 -19.36 -9.60 7.64
CA ARG A 45 -20.04 -9.33 6.38
C ARG A 45 -21.34 -10.12 6.30
N PHE A 46 -22.43 -9.40 6.09
CA PHE A 46 -23.74 -9.97 5.77
C PHE A 46 -23.96 -9.83 4.27
N GLU A 47 -24.25 -10.93 3.59
CA GLU A 47 -24.60 -10.91 2.17
C GLU A 47 -26.12 -10.82 2.05
N LEU A 48 -26.56 -9.75 1.38
CA LEU A 48 -27.97 -9.39 1.23
C LEU A 48 -28.44 -9.73 -0.20
N GLN A 49 -29.58 -10.42 -0.28
CA GLN A 49 -30.31 -10.57 -1.53
C GLN A 49 -31.47 -9.55 -1.52
N PRO A 50 -31.38 -8.44 -2.28
CA PRO A 50 -32.44 -7.48 -2.38
C PRO A 50 -33.68 -8.04 -3.08
N ALA A 51 -34.86 -7.60 -2.65
CA ALA A 51 -36.10 -7.88 -3.37
C ALA A 51 -36.06 -7.27 -4.79
N PRO A 52 -36.81 -7.83 -5.76
CA PRO A 52 -36.89 -7.26 -7.11
C PRO A 52 -37.25 -5.79 -7.11
N GLY A 53 -36.51 -4.99 -7.89
CA GLY A 53 -36.68 -3.54 -8.00
C GLY A 53 -35.88 -2.70 -7.00
N ILE A 54 -35.24 -3.30 -6.01
CA ILE A 54 -34.33 -2.61 -5.09
C ILE A 54 -32.97 -2.42 -5.76
N LYS A 55 -32.50 -1.18 -5.85
CA LYS A 55 -31.18 -0.83 -6.39
C LYS A 55 -30.13 -0.80 -5.29
N SER A 56 -28.90 -1.20 -5.61
CA SER A 56 -27.76 -1.16 -4.65
C SER A 56 -27.54 0.23 -4.06
N ALA A 57 -27.70 1.27 -4.85
CA ALA A 57 -27.59 2.65 -4.41
C ALA A 57 -28.59 3.04 -3.28
N GLN A 58 -29.76 2.43 -3.24
CA GLN A 58 -30.73 2.66 -2.15
C GLN A 58 -30.16 2.18 -0.81
N ILE A 59 -29.46 1.05 -0.80
CA ILE A 59 -28.81 0.51 0.41
C ILE A 59 -27.58 1.34 0.75
N SER A 60 -26.73 1.68 -0.21
CA SER A 60 -25.54 2.51 0.01
C SER A 60 -25.86 3.88 0.60
N ASN A 61 -26.96 4.50 0.18
CA ASN A 61 -27.39 5.78 0.69
C ASN A 61 -27.90 5.71 2.15
N LEU A 62 -28.25 4.54 2.61
CA LEU A 62 -28.72 4.30 3.99
C LEU A 62 -27.59 3.95 4.98
N ALA A 63 -26.33 3.91 4.54
CA ALA A 63 -25.20 3.46 5.39
C ALA A 63 -25.14 4.17 6.75
N LYS A 64 -25.31 5.49 6.78
CA LYS A 64 -25.31 6.27 8.03
C LYS A 64 -26.52 5.97 8.91
N ASP A 65 -27.69 5.83 8.32
CA ASP A 65 -28.92 5.52 9.04
C ASP A 65 -28.89 4.09 9.59
N LEU A 66 -28.33 3.15 8.82
CA LEU A 66 -28.10 1.77 9.29
C LEU A 66 -27.13 1.74 10.46
N ALA A 67 -26.01 2.46 10.38
CA ALA A 67 -25.05 2.53 11.48
C ALA A 67 -25.70 3.04 12.75
N ARG A 68 -26.50 4.11 12.67
CA ARG A 68 -27.26 4.62 13.79
C ARG A 68 -28.28 3.60 14.30
N GLY A 69 -29.05 2.98 13.41
CA GLY A 69 -30.08 2.02 13.76
C GLY A 69 -29.54 0.73 14.39
N LEU A 70 -28.32 0.35 14.05
CA LEU A 70 -27.59 -0.80 14.58
C LEU A 70 -26.69 -0.44 15.78
N SER A 71 -26.63 0.83 16.16
CA SER A 71 -25.80 1.37 17.26
C SER A 71 -24.30 1.05 17.06
N VAL A 72 -23.82 1.17 15.84
CA VAL A 72 -22.40 1.02 15.48
C VAL A 72 -21.85 2.32 14.90
N ILE A 73 -20.53 2.47 14.94
CA ILE A 73 -19.89 3.73 14.52
C ILE A 73 -19.94 3.94 13.00
N SER A 74 -19.93 2.86 12.23
CA SER A 74 -19.95 2.90 10.77
C SER A 74 -20.34 1.55 10.20
N VAL A 75 -20.99 1.53 9.05
CA VAL A 75 -21.21 0.34 8.23
C VAL A 75 -20.69 0.62 6.83
N ARG A 76 -20.18 -0.40 6.16
CA ARG A 76 -19.75 -0.31 4.76
C ARG A 76 -20.64 -1.16 3.88
N VAL A 77 -21.14 -0.57 2.81
CA VAL A 77 -21.92 -1.26 1.79
C VAL A 77 -21.02 -1.59 0.60
N VAL A 78 -20.97 -2.87 0.25
CA VAL A 78 -20.24 -3.39 -0.92
C VAL A 78 -21.25 -3.73 -1.99
N GLU A 79 -21.41 -2.84 -2.96
CA GLU A 79 -22.46 -2.97 -3.99
C GLU A 79 -22.22 -4.13 -4.97
N VAL A 80 -20.96 -4.50 -5.19
CA VAL A 80 -20.58 -5.58 -6.11
C VAL A 80 -19.65 -6.55 -5.41
N ILE A 81 -20.08 -7.80 -5.30
CA ILE A 81 -19.24 -8.92 -4.88
C ILE A 81 -18.97 -9.77 -6.12
N PRO A 82 -17.72 -9.94 -6.56
CA PRO A 82 -17.40 -10.68 -7.77
C PRO A 82 -18.01 -12.09 -7.78
N GLY A 83 -18.70 -12.41 -8.88
CA GLY A 83 -19.33 -13.72 -9.06
C GLY A 83 -20.63 -13.95 -8.31
N LYS A 84 -21.16 -12.93 -7.60
CA LYS A 84 -22.40 -13.00 -6.84
C LYS A 84 -23.40 -11.94 -7.25
N SER A 85 -24.69 -12.21 -7.04
CA SER A 85 -25.79 -11.24 -7.22
C SER A 85 -26.16 -10.51 -5.94
N THR A 86 -25.48 -10.84 -4.82
CA THR A 86 -25.73 -10.29 -3.50
C THR A 86 -24.94 -8.98 -3.27
N ILE A 87 -25.40 -8.21 -2.29
CA ILE A 87 -24.74 -6.99 -1.81
C ILE A 87 -24.14 -7.30 -0.43
N GLY A 88 -22.92 -6.84 -0.19
CA GLY A 88 -22.27 -6.98 1.12
C GLY A 88 -22.61 -5.81 2.05
N LEU A 89 -22.95 -6.13 3.30
CA LEU A 89 -23.05 -5.17 4.39
C LEU A 89 -22.04 -5.56 5.46
N GLU A 90 -21.04 -4.72 5.67
CA GLU A 90 -19.95 -4.96 6.63
C GLU A 90 -20.21 -4.16 7.90
N ILE A 91 -20.39 -4.87 9.00
CA ILE A 91 -20.74 -4.31 10.31
C ILE A 91 -19.60 -4.61 11.28
N PRO A 92 -19.11 -3.59 12.04
CA PRO A 92 -18.05 -3.81 13.01
C PRO A 92 -18.52 -4.72 14.14
N ASN A 93 -17.64 -5.63 14.57
CA ASN A 93 -17.91 -6.50 15.70
C ASN A 93 -17.99 -5.67 16.99
N THR A 94 -18.76 -6.13 17.95
CA THR A 94 -18.86 -5.54 19.30
C THR A 94 -17.49 -5.61 19.99
N THR A 95 -16.81 -6.77 19.88
CA THR A 95 -15.43 -6.97 20.35
C THR A 95 -14.56 -7.21 19.14
N ARG A 96 -13.65 -6.28 18.89
CA ARG A 96 -12.72 -6.33 17.75
C ARG A 96 -11.38 -6.90 18.20
N GLN A 97 -10.84 -7.81 17.41
CA GLN A 97 -9.49 -8.34 17.64
C GLN A 97 -8.43 -7.32 17.17
N THR A 98 -7.36 -7.22 17.93
CA THR A 98 -6.16 -6.50 17.47
C THR A 98 -5.41 -7.38 16.49
N VAL A 99 -5.04 -6.80 15.33
CA VAL A 99 -4.20 -7.45 14.34
C VAL A 99 -2.75 -7.03 14.58
N TYR A 100 -1.91 -8.00 14.92
CA TYR A 100 -0.49 -7.74 15.19
C TYR A 100 0.37 -7.98 13.96
N LEU A 101 1.31 -7.07 13.69
CA LEU A 101 2.26 -7.20 12.59
C LEU A 101 3.02 -8.54 12.67
N SER A 102 3.37 -8.98 13.88
CA SER A 102 4.07 -10.25 14.10
C SER A 102 3.32 -11.47 13.55
N GLU A 103 1.98 -11.45 13.54
CA GLU A 103 1.18 -12.53 12.97
C GLU A 103 1.37 -12.63 11.46
N ILE A 104 1.46 -11.48 10.78
CA ILE A 104 1.65 -11.44 9.33
C ILE A 104 3.09 -11.83 8.97
N LEU A 105 4.09 -11.29 9.69
CA LEU A 105 5.51 -11.58 9.45
C LEU A 105 5.86 -13.07 9.71
N ARG A 106 5.15 -13.73 10.62
CA ARG A 106 5.31 -15.17 10.91
C ARG A 106 4.41 -16.07 10.07
N SER A 107 3.55 -15.50 9.23
CA SER A 107 2.64 -16.28 8.39
C SER A 107 3.42 -17.02 7.29
N GLU A 108 2.90 -18.19 6.94
CA GLU A 108 3.47 -19.01 5.87
C GLU A 108 3.51 -18.27 4.52
N VAL A 109 2.50 -17.43 4.25
CA VAL A 109 2.45 -16.64 3.00
C VAL A 109 3.58 -15.61 2.92
N TYR A 110 3.93 -14.98 4.04
CA TYR A 110 5.04 -14.06 4.10
C TYR A 110 6.39 -14.79 4.02
N GLU A 111 6.55 -15.87 4.79
CA GLU A 111 7.80 -16.65 4.80
C GLU A 111 8.14 -17.25 3.43
N LYS A 112 7.16 -17.82 2.75
CA LYS A 112 7.33 -18.44 1.42
C LYS A 112 7.52 -17.46 0.29
N SER A 113 7.18 -16.18 0.48
CA SER A 113 7.43 -15.17 -0.54
C SER A 113 8.93 -14.97 -0.74
N SER A 114 9.40 -15.16 -1.96
CA SER A 114 10.81 -15.01 -2.31
C SER A 114 11.22 -13.57 -2.61
N SER A 115 10.27 -12.66 -2.78
CA SER A 115 10.55 -11.26 -3.10
C SER A 115 11.11 -10.50 -1.90
N PRO A 116 12.24 -9.80 -2.03
CA PRO A 116 12.75 -8.92 -0.97
C PRO A 116 11.85 -7.69 -0.73
N LEU A 117 10.94 -7.41 -1.67
CA LEU A 117 9.97 -6.31 -1.58
C LEU A 117 8.56 -6.77 -1.14
N THR A 118 8.47 -7.86 -0.41
CA THR A 118 7.22 -8.34 0.18
C THR A 118 6.76 -7.42 1.29
N LEU A 119 5.51 -6.99 1.20
CA LEU A 119 4.82 -6.14 2.18
C LEU A 119 3.83 -6.95 3.01
N ALA A 120 3.92 -6.85 4.33
CA ALA A 120 2.89 -7.30 5.24
C ALA A 120 1.80 -6.23 5.32
N LEU A 121 0.61 -6.50 4.79
CA LEU A 121 -0.49 -5.53 4.77
C LEU A 121 -1.41 -5.65 5.99
N GLY A 122 -1.74 -6.85 6.41
CA GLY A 122 -2.66 -7.10 7.52
C GLY A 122 -3.44 -8.38 7.36
N LYS A 123 -4.68 -8.40 7.82
CA LYS A 123 -5.61 -9.51 7.67
C LYS A 123 -6.79 -9.14 6.78
N SER A 124 -7.24 -10.08 5.96
CA SER A 124 -8.50 -9.98 5.23
C SER A 124 -9.69 -9.89 6.19
N ILE A 125 -10.87 -9.57 5.67
CA ILE A 125 -12.10 -9.56 6.49
C ILE A 125 -12.37 -10.89 7.16
N GLY A 126 -11.94 -12.02 6.57
CA GLY A 126 -12.04 -13.36 7.13
C GLY A 126 -10.93 -13.74 8.12
N GLY A 127 -9.93 -12.88 8.32
CA GLY A 127 -8.83 -13.12 9.27
C GLY A 127 -7.59 -13.78 8.67
N SER A 128 -7.53 -14.01 7.37
CA SER A 128 -6.34 -14.57 6.70
C SER A 128 -5.26 -13.52 6.51
N PRO A 129 -3.96 -13.84 6.69
CA PRO A 129 -2.87 -12.93 6.42
C PRO A 129 -2.86 -12.47 4.96
N VAL A 130 -2.63 -11.18 4.74
CA VAL A 130 -2.54 -10.55 3.42
C VAL A 130 -1.17 -9.92 3.24
N ILE A 131 -0.50 -10.31 2.17
CA ILE A 131 0.76 -9.74 1.71
C ILE A 131 0.61 -9.18 0.30
N ALA A 132 1.51 -8.31 -0.08
CA ALA A 132 1.66 -7.85 -1.46
C ALA A 132 3.14 -7.70 -1.81
N GLU A 133 3.46 -7.64 -3.09
CA GLU A 133 4.81 -7.38 -3.58
C GLU A 133 4.88 -5.97 -4.17
N LEU A 134 5.72 -5.11 -3.60
CA LEU A 134 5.90 -3.75 -4.10
C LEU A 134 6.39 -3.73 -5.56
N ALA A 135 7.23 -4.69 -5.95
CA ALA A 135 7.73 -4.80 -7.32
C ALA A 135 6.62 -4.97 -8.38
N ARG A 136 5.47 -5.51 -7.98
CA ARG A 136 4.31 -5.70 -8.87
C ARG A 136 3.37 -4.50 -8.90
N MET A 137 3.38 -3.66 -7.87
CA MET A 137 2.51 -2.47 -7.80
C MET A 137 2.78 -1.47 -8.94
N PRO A 138 3.97 -1.02 -9.33
CA PRO A 138 5.29 -1.00 -8.70
C PRO A 138 5.49 0.15 -7.73
N HIS A 139 4.54 1.06 -7.64
CA HIS A 139 4.50 2.20 -6.74
C HIS A 139 3.15 2.22 -6.05
N VAL A 140 3.05 2.80 -4.87
CA VAL A 140 1.80 2.86 -4.11
C VAL A 140 1.59 4.25 -3.52
N LEU A 141 0.36 4.73 -3.64
CA LEU A 141 -0.15 5.91 -2.97
C LEU A 141 -0.91 5.48 -1.72
N VAL A 142 -0.52 6.03 -0.57
CA VAL A 142 -1.13 5.74 0.73
C VAL A 142 -1.72 7.03 1.29
N ALA A 143 -3.01 7.07 1.53
CA ALA A 143 -3.66 8.28 2.03
C ALA A 143 -4.69 7.96 3.12
N GLY A 144 -4.85 8.91 4.05
CA GLY A 144 -5.81 8.83 5.14
C GLY A 144 -5.61 9.97 6.13
N THR A 145 -6.64 10.26 6.92
CA THR A 145 -6.56 11.31 7.94
C THR A 145 -5.68 10.91 9.13
N THR A 146 -5.37 11.87 9.97
CA THR A 146 -4.64 11.64 11.23
C THR A 146 -5.39 10.63 12.10
N GLY A 147 -4.69 9.66 12.66
CA GLY A 147 -5.28 8.60 13.49
C GLY A 147 -5.94 7.46 12.71
N SER A 148 -5.94 7.51 11.38
CA SER A 148 -6.54 6.46 10.54
C SER A 148 -5.72 5.16 10.47
N GLY A 149 -4.44 5.20 10.87
CA GLY A 149 -3.51 4.07 10.79
C GLY A 149 -2.45 4.18 9.70
N LYS A 150 -2.40 5.30 8.95
CA LYS A 150 -1.43 5.54 7.87
C LYS A 150 0.02 5.37 8.33
N SER A 151 0.39 6.01 9.44
CA SER A 151 1.77 5.96 9.96
C SER A 151 2.16 4.57 10.43
N VAL A 152 1.26 3.86 11.09
CA VAL A 152 1.49 2.46 11.50
C VAL A 152 1.68 1.57 10.27
N ALA A 153 0.91 1.77 9.22
CA ALA A 153 1.06 1.02 7.97
C ALA A 153 2.40 1.30 7.27
N LEU A 154 2.85 2.55 7.23
CA LEU A 154 4.18 2.86 6.69
C LEU A 154 5.29 2.17 7.46
N ASN A 155 5.22 2.18 8.80
CA ASN A 155 6.15 1.44 9.63
C ASN A 155 6.09 -0.07 9.38
N ALA A 156 4.90 -0.64 9.22
CA ALA A 156 4.72 -2.05 8.89
C ALA A 156 5.35 -2.40 7.53
N MET A 157 5.21 -1.55 6.52
CA MET A 157 5.83 -1.72 5.21
C MET A 157 7.36 -1.68 5.30
N ILE A 158 7.92 -0.71 6.03
CA ILE A 158 9.37 -0.59 6.24
C ILE A 158 9.90 -1.83 6.97
N LEU A 159 9.26 -2.22 8.06
CA LEU A 159 9.64 -3.41 8.82
C LEU A 159 9.55 -4.68 7.97
N SER A 160 8.60 -4.77 7.06
CA SER A 160 8.49 -5.89 6.13
C SER A 160 9.77 -6.06 5.29
N PHE A 161 10.37 -4.96 4.84
CA PHE A 161 11.66 -5.03 4.12
C PHE A 161 12.81 -5.39 5.06
N LEU A 162 12.87 -4.80 6.25
CA LEU A 162 13.96 -5.02 7.20
C LEU A 162 14.00 -6.46 7.72
N TYR A 163 12.86 -7.12 7.86
CA TYR A 163 12.79 -8.53 8.25
C TYR A 163 13.07 -9.51 7.10
N LYS A 164 13.00 -9.06 5.85
CA LYS A 164 13.10 -9.94 4.67
C LYS A 164 14.37 -9.76 3.87
N ALA A 165 14.89 -8.55 3.79
CA ALA A 165 15.94 -8.17 2.87
C ALA A 165 17.19 -7.64 3.58
N THR A 166 18.35 -8.00 3.02
CA THR A 166 19.63 -7.40 3.44
C THR A 166 19.85 -6.04 2.77
N PRO A 167 20.79 -5.20 3.27
CA PRO A 167 21.13 -3.94 2.63
C PRO A 167 21.62 -4.06 1.18
N GLU A 168 22.18 -5.21 0.82
CA GLU A 168 22.62 -5.52 -0.56
C GLU A 168 21.43 -5.79 -1.48
N GLN A 169 20.29 -6.20 -0.92
CA GLN A 169 19.08 -6.50 -1.69
C GLN A 169 18.14 -5.28 -1.80
N VAL A 170 18.00 -4.51 -0.72
CA VAL A 170 17.09 -3.36 -0.65
C VAL A 170 17.76 -2.18 0.04
N ARG A 171 17.73 -1.04 -0.61
CA ARG A 171 18.17 0.25 -0.07
C ARG A 171 16.97 1.18 0.07
N LEU A 172 17.00 2.03 1.08
CA LEU A 172 15.90 2.92 1.42
C LEU A 172 16.35 4.38 1.35
N ILE A 173 15.46 5.22 0.81
CA ILE A 173 15.50 6.67 0.96
C ILE A 173 14.22 7.05 1.69
N MET A 174 14.35 7.71 2.83
CA MET A 174 13.21 8.12 3.65
C MET A 174 13.12 9.63 3.71
N ILE A 175 11.92 10.17 3.43
CA ILE A 175 11.62 11.60 3.43
C ILE A 175 10.52 11.84 4.47
N ASP A 176 10.87 12.60 5.53
CA ASP A 176 10.00 12.90 6.67
C ASP A 176 10.09 14.39 7.02
N PRO A 177 9.21 15.23 6.42
CA PRO A 177 9.27 16.67 6.63
C PRO A 177 9.02 17.11 8.07
N LYS A 178 8.26 16.34 8.82
CA LYS A 178 7.86 16.67 10.20
C LYS A 178 8.79 16.09 11.26
N MET A 179 9.74 15.24 10.90
CA MET A 179 10.67 14.54 11.80
C MET A 179 9.99 13.69 12.88
N LEU A 180 8.80 13.18 12.64
CA LEU A 180 8.00 12.51 13.67
C LEU A 180 7.93 10.99 13.49
N GLU A 181 7.92 10.50 12.25
CA GLU A 181 7.53 9.12 11.95
C GLU A 181 8.72 8.23 11.55
N LEU A 182 9.66 8.74 10.77
CA LEU A 182 10.74 7.96 10.18
C LEU A 182 12.10 8.14 10.85
N SER A 183 12.24 9.08 11.77
CA SER A 183 13.50 9.36 12.48
C SER A 183 14.01 8.17 13.31
N VAL A 184 13.14 7.26 13.71
CA VAL A 184 13.52 6.04 14.44
C VAL A 184 14.40 5.09 13.61
N TYR A 185 14.37 5.23 12.28
CA TYR A 185 15.19 4.43 11.36
C TYR A 185 16.56 5.02 11.06
N GLU A 186 16.89 6.18 11.65
CA GLU A 186 18.20 6.79 11.44
C GLU A 186 19.32 5.84 11.80
N GLY A 187 20.32 5.71 10.93
CA GLY A 187 21.48 4.85 11.14
C GLY A 187 21.31 3.38 10.76
N ILE A 188 20.15 2.93 10.29
CA ILE A 188 20.01 1.55 9.80
C ILE A 188 20.85 1.34 8.53
N PRO A 189 21.42 0.14 8.32
CA PRO A 189 22.33 -0.10 7.20
C PRO A 189 21.67 -0.03 5.82
N HIS A 190 20.35 -0.16 5.72
CA HIS A 190 19.59 -0.09 4.48
C HIS A 190 19.47 1.34 3.91
N LEU A 191 19.66 2.38 4.73
CA LEU A 191 19.58 3.76 4.26
C LEU A 191 20.70 4.11 3.28
N LEU A 192 20.34 4.75 2.15
CA LEU A 192 21.29 5.34 1.21
C LEU A 192 21.82 6.69 1.68
N ALA A 193 21.03 7.39 2.47
CA ALA A 193 21.34 8.70 3.06
C ALA A 193 20.63 8.81 4.41
N PRO A 194 21.05 9.74 5.29
CA PRO A 194 20.26 10.10 6.47
C PRO A 194 18.81 10.41 6.10
N VAL A 195 17.89 10.23 7.04
CA VAL A 195 16.47 10.57 6.83
C VAL A 195 16.36 12.04 6.39
N VAL A 196 15.73 12.27 5.25
CA VAL A 196 15.64 13.61 4.62
C VAL A 196 14.48 14.36 5.24
N THR A 197 14.75 15.51 5.82
CA THR A 197 13.77 16.35 6.52
C THR A 197 13.56 17.71 5.85
N ASP A 198 14.52 18.18 5.09
CA ASP A 198 14.42 19.40 4.28
C ASP A 198 13.83 19.11 2.89
N MET A 199 12.88 19.92 2.45
CA MET A 199 12.17 19.68 1.18
C MET A 199 13.02 19.96 -0.07
N LYS A 200 14.02 20.80 0.01
CA LYS A 200 14.98 21.01 -1.10
C LYS A 200 15.89 19.80 -1.25
N GLU A 201 16.34 19.26 -0.13
CA GLU A 201 17.10 18.00 -0.11
C GLU A 201 16.26 16.81 -0.59
N ALA A 202 14.96 16.79 -0.25
CA ALA A 202 14.03 15.79 -0.78
C ALA A 202 13.92 15.87 -2.31
N ALA A 203 13.85 17.07 -2.88
CA ALA A 203 13.86 17.25 -4.32
C ALA A 203 15.19 16.79 -4.95
N ASN A 204 16.32 17.02 -4.28
CA ASN A 204 17.62 16.51 -4.72
C ASN A 204 17.69 14.98 -4.68
N ALA A 205 17.13 14.36 -3.64
CA ALA A 205 17.05 12.90 -3.55
C ALA A 205 16.23 12.31 -4.71
N LEU A 206 15.12 12.92 -5.09
CA LEU A 206 14.32 12.47 -6.24
C LEU A 206 15.05 12.68 -7.57
N ARG A 207 15.78 13.79 -7.74
CA ARG A 207 16.63 13.98 -8.92
C ARG A 207 17.72 12.93 -9.01
N TRP A 208 18.33 12.61 -7.88
CA TRP A 208 19.30 11.52 -7.82
C TRP A 208 18.68 10.19 -8.24
N CYS A 209 17.47 9.88 -7.79
CA CYS A 209 16.75 8.67 -8.20
C CYS A 209 16.53 8.62 -9.72
N VAL A 210 16.20 9.76 -10.34
CA VAL A 210 16.06 9.86 -11.81
C VAL A 210 17.40 9.58 -12.49
N ALA A 211 18.49 10.19 -12.02
CA ALA A 211 19.83 9.96 -12.56
C ALA A 211 20.28 8.51 -12.40
N GLU A 212 20.04 7.91 -11.25
CA GLU A 212 20.35 6.51 -10.98
C GLU A 212 19.51 5.55 -11.85
N MET A 213 18.25 5.86 -12.05
CA MET A 213 17.39 5.12 -12.99
C MET A 213 17.98 5.13 -14.39
N GLU A 214 18.40 6.31 -14.88
CA GLU A 214 19.01 6.46 -16.21
C GLU A 214 20.35 5.72 -16.30
N ARG A 215 21.18 5.79 -15.26
CA ARG A 215 22.43 5.04 -15.18
C ARG A 215 22.18 3.53 -15.28
N ARG A 216 21.22 3.01 -14.54
CA ARG A 216 20.82 1.60 -14.57
C ARG A 216 20.33 1.19 -15.95
N TYR A 217 19.52 2.00 -16.61
CA TYR A 217 19.07 1.74 -17.98
C TYR A 217 20.22 1.67 -18.98
N ARG A 218 21.20 2.56 -18.88
CA ARG A 218 22.38 2.52 -19.75
C ARG A 218 23.16 1.22 -19.57
N LEU A 219 23.41 0.80 -18.34
CA LEU A 219 24.12 -0.44 -18.05
C LEU A 219 23.31 -1.66 -18.50
N MET A 220 22.01 -1.71 -18.24
CA MET A 220 21.14 -2.78 -18.71
C MET A 220 21.12 -2.86 -20.24
N ALA A 221 21.04 -1.74 -20.93
CA ALA A 221 21.08 -1.68 -22.39
C ALA A 221 22.41 -2.22 -22.95
N SER A 222 23.55 -1.84 -22.37
CA SER A 222 24.87 -2.32 -22.77
C SER A 222 25.02 -3.84 -22.60
N MET A 223 24.28 -4.44 -21.69
CA MET A 223 24.29 -5.88 -21.40
C MET A 223 23.16 -6.64 -22.11
N GLY A 224 22.30 -5.96 -22.86
CA GLY A 224 21.18 -6.58 -23.56
C GLY A 224 20.10 -7.16 -22.64
N VAL A 225 19.92 -6.59 -21.44
CA VAL A 225 18.89 -6.98 -20.48
C VAL A 225 17.84 -5.91 -20.35
N ARG A 226 16.60 -6.28 -19.97
CA ARG A 226 15.45 -5.37 -19.96
C ARG A 226 15.02 -4.89 -18.57
N ASN A 227 15.52 -5.53 -17.52
CA ASN A 227 15.14 -5.23 -16.14
C ASN A 227 16.24 -5.62 -15.16
N ILE A 228 16.07 -5.16 -13.91
CA ILE A 228 17.01 -5.42 -12.81
C ILE A 228 17.23 -6.92 -12.55
N THR A 229 16.20 -7.75 -12.68
CA THR A 229 16.30 -9.18 -12.45
C THR A 229 17.24 -9.84 -13.47
N GLY A 230 17.08 -9.50 -14.74
CA GLY A 230 17.96 -9.96 -15.81
C GLY A 230 19.40 -9.46 -15.66
N TYR A 231 19.55 -8.18 -15.25
CA TYR A 231 20.85 -7.60 -14.96
C TYR A 231 21.56 -8.35 -13.81
N ASN A 232 20.91 -8.47 -12.66
CA ASN A 232 21.49 -9.11 -11.48
C ASN A 232 21.83 -10.58 -11.73
N LYS A 233 20.99 -11.29 -12.48
CA LYS A 233 21.28 -12.67 -12.86
C LYS A 233 22.55 -12.75 -13.72
N LYS A 234 22.69 -11.87 -14.71
CA LYS A 234 23.84 -11.87 -15.61
C LYS A 234 25.14 -11.52 -14.87
N ILE A 235 25.10 -10.57 -13.94
CA ILE A 235 26.24 -10.24 -13.09
C ILE A 235 26.66 -11.46 -12.25
N LYS A 236 25.71 -12.09 -11.57
CA LYS A 236 25.96 -13.25 -10.72
C LYS A 236 26.52 -14.42 -11.51
N ASP A 237 25.93 -14.73 -12.66
CA ASP A 237 26.40 -15.82 -13.52
C ASP A 237 27.85 -15.59 -14.00
N ALA A 238 28.24 -14.34 -14.21
CA ALA A 238 29.61 -13.98 -14.60
C ALA A 238 30.59 -14.09 -13.42
N GLU A 239 30.17 -13.64 -12.23
CA GLU A 239 30.97 -13.80 -10.99
C GLU A 239 31.19 -15.27 -10.66
N ASP A 240 30.14 -16.09 -10.71
CA ASP A 240 30.21 -17.53 -10.43
C ASP A 240 31.14 -18.29 -11.41
N LYS A 241 31.32 -17.77 -12.61
CA LYS A 241 32.28 -18.29 -13.63
C LYS A 241 33.70 -17.73 -13.48
N GLY A 242 33.93 -16.86 -12.51
CA GLY A 242 35.23 -16.18 -12.34
C GLY A 242 35.56 -15.17 -13.44
N GLN A 243 34.56 -14.70 -14.19
CA GLN A 243 34.70 -13.74 -15.29
C GLN A 243 33.81 -12.52 -15.04
N PRO A 244 34.10 -11.69 -14.03
CA PRO A 244 33.27 -10.54 -13.69
C PRO A 244 33.22 -9.57 -14.86
N ILE A 245 32.04 -8.99 -15.10
CA ILE A 245 31.80 -8.04 -16.18
C ILE A 245 32.38 -6.70 -15.75
N LYS A 246 33.23 -6.11 -16.57
CA LYS A 246 33.79 -4.77 -16.33
C LYS A 246 32.83 -3.68 -16.74
N ASP A 247 32.88 -2.54 -16.04
CA ASP A 247 32.03 -1.40 -16.36
C ASP A 247 32.40 -0.79 -17.73
N PRO A 248 31.51 -0.84 -18.74
CA PRO A 248 31.81 -0.34 -20.08
C PRO A 248 31.84 1.19 -20.17
N PHE A 249 31.36 1.89 -19.14
CA PHE A 249 31.30 3.37 -19.12
C PHE A 249 32.29 3.99 -18.14
N TRP A 250 33.10 3.14 -17.48
CA TRP A 250 34.09 3.65 -16.53
C TRP A 250 35.18 4.43 -17.24
N GLN A 251 35.56 5.56 -16.64
CA GLN A 251 36.66 6.38 -17.08
C GLN A 251 37.59 6.66 -15.88
N PRO A 252 38.92 6.56 -16.05
CA PRO A 252 39.84 6.87 -14.97
C PRO A 252 39.71 8.34 -14.54
N ALA A 253 39.83 8.58 -13.24
CA ALA A 253 39.75 9.93 -12.69
C ALA A 253 40.90 10.84 -13.17
N LEU A 254 42.07 10.26 -13.45
CA LEU A 254 43.24 10.95 -13.99
C LEU A 254 43.72 10.22 -15.25
N PRO A 255 43.99 10.94 -16.37
CA PRO A 255 44.34 10.32 -17.66
C PRO A 255 45.63 9.47 -17.65
N ASP A 256 46.54 9.83 -16.74
CA ASP A 256 47.91 9.26 -16.74
C ASP A 256 48.13 8.23 -15.59
N VAL A 257 47.10 7.91 -14.81
CA VAL A 257 47.20 6.94 -13.73
C VAL A 257 46.53 5.64 -14.20
N PRO A 258 47.27 4.51 -14.27
CA PRO A 258 46.69 3.22 -14.62
C PRO A 258 45.77 2.76 -13.47
N GLU A 259 44.47 2.93 -13.65
CA GLU A 259 43.45 2.39 -12.79
C GLU A 259 42.77 1.20 -13.42
N GLU A 260 42.58 0.15 -12.65
CA GLU A 260 41.90 -1.05 -13.12
C GLU A 260 40.39 -0.80 -13.25
N THR A 261 39.80 -1.10 -14.42
CA THR A 261 38.35 -0.99 -14.62
C THR A 261 37.60 -1.82 -13.59
N PRO A 262 36.72 -1.22 -12.75
CA PRO A 262 35.99 -1.97 -11.75
C PRO A 262 35.00 -2.95 -12.37
N ALA A 263 34.78 -4.06 -11.69
CA ALA A 263 33.73 -4.99 -12.02
C ALA A 263 32.37 -4.41 -11.65
N LEU A 264 31.37 -4.65 -12.52
CA LEU A 264 29.98 -4.32 -12.20
C LEU A 264 29.47 -5.21 -11.09
N GLN A 265 28.68 -4.64 -10.21
CA GLN A 265 27.98 -5.33 -9.12
C GLN A 265 26.47 -5.37 -9.39
N GLY A 266 25.79 -6.31 -8.75
CA GLY A 266 24.34 -6.36 -8.78
C GLY A 266 23.71 -5.08 -8.22
N PHE A 267 22.55 -4.72 -8.73
CA PHE A 267 21.79 -3.59 -8.23
C PHE A 267 20.89 -4.01 -7.06
N PRO A 268 20.90 -3.28 -5.94
CA PRO A 268 19.83 -3.38 -4.96
C PRO A 268 18.55 -2.75 -5.52
N TYR A 269 17.40 -3.22 -5.04
CA TYR A 269 16.18 -2.43 -5.16
C TYR A 269 16.30 -1.16 -4.34
N ILE A 270 15.74 -0.09 -4.81
CA ILE A 270 15.65 1.18 -4.08
C ILE A 270 14.19 1.49 -3.81
N VAL A 271 13.84 1.69 -2.55
CA VAL A 271 12.49 2.11 -2.14
C VAL A 271 12.58 3.50 -1.55
N VAL A 272 11.83 4.43 -2.13
CA VAL A 272 11.67 5.80 -1.64
C VAL A 272 10.37 5.87 -0.86
N VAL A 273 10.47 6.17 0.43
CA VAL A 273 9.32 6.33 1.34
C VAL A 273 9.13 7.80 1.66
N ILE A 274 7.98 8.34 1.30
CA ILE A 274 7.61 9.74 1.55
C ILE A 274 6.45 9.74 2.55
N ASP A 275 6.68 10.24 3.75
CA ASP A 275 5.69 10.25 4.83
C ASP A 275 4.57 11.27 4.61
N GLU A 276 4.90 12.47 4.13
CA GLU A 276 3.92 13.49 3.80
C GLU A 276 4.26 14.21 2.49
N PHE A 277 3.60 13.77 1.42
CA PHE A 277 3.80 14.30 0.08
C PHE A 277 3.25 15.73 -0.09
N ALA A 278 2.18 16.08 0.64
CA ALA A 278 1.59 17.42 0.59
C ALA A 278 2.60 18.51 0.95
N ASP A 279 3.46 18.27 1.94
CA ASP A 279 4.47 19.25 2.34
C ASP A 279 5.50 19.48 1.24
N MET A 280 5.87 18.46 0.50
CA MET A 280 6.75 18.59 -0.67
C MET A 280 6.08 19.40 -1.78
N MET A 281 4.82 19.13 -2.07
CA MET A 281 4.03 19.84 -3.08
C MET A 281 3.86 21.32 -2.74
N MET A 282 3.64 21.66 -1.48
CA MET A 282 3.46 23.03 -1.01
C MET A 282 4.75 23.86 -1.08
N ILE A 283 5.90 23.26 -0.80
CA ILE A 283 7.19 23.98 -0.72
C ILE A 283 7.89 24.03 -2.07
N VAL A 284 7.94 22.94 -2.81
CA VAL A 284 8.68 22.81 -4.08
C VAL A 284 7.74 22.88 -5.30
N GLY A 285 6.49 22.49 -5.15
CA GLY A 285 5.47 22.61 -6.18
C GLY A 285 5.60 21.59 -7.32
N LYS A 286 5.24 22.03 -8.54
CA LYS A 286 5.13 21.17 -9.74
C LYS A 286 6.38 20.36 -10.07
N LYS A 287 7.56 20.81 -9.72
CA LYS A 287 8.80 20.06 -9.97
C LYS A 287 8.83 18.70 -9.26
N ILE A 288 8.24 18.62 -8.06
CA ILE A 288 8.11 17.36 -7.34
C ILE A 288 7.14 16.42 -8.05
N GLU A 289 6.00 16.94 -8.46
CA GLU A 289 5.00 16.18 -9.21
C GLU A 289 5.59 15.57 -10.48
N GLU A 290 6.33 16.37 -11.25
CA GLU A 290 7.00 15.92 -12.48
C GLU A 290 8.06 14.84 -12.22
N LEU A 291 8.87 14.99 -11.16
CA LEU A 291 9.88 14.00 -10.77
C LEU A 291 9.23 12.66 -10.35
N ILE A 292 8.19 12.72 -9.52
CA ILE A 292 7.43 11.55 -9.10
C ILE A 292 6.79 10.86 -10.31
N ALA A 293 6.15 11.63 -11.19
CA ALA A 293 5.54 11.09 -12.41
C ALA A 293 6.57 10.41 -13.32
N ARG A 294 7.74 11.03 -13.51
CA ARG A 294 8.82 10.46 -14.32
C ARG A 294 9.35 9.16 -13.75
N LEU A 295 9.56 9.10 -12.43
CA LEU A 295 9.96 7.87 -11.76
C LEU A 295 8.85 6.80 -11.87
N ALA A 296 7.61 7.17 -11.58
CA ALA A 296 6.49 6.23 -11.64
C ALA A 296 6.29 5.61 -13.04
N GLN A 297 6.56 6.37 -14.10
CA GLN A 297 6.45 5.87 -15.48
C GLN A 297 7.53 4.85 -15.86
N LYS A 298 8.74 4.99 -15.35
CA LYS A 298 9.91 4.30 -15.90
C LYS A 298 10.74 3.53 -14.88
N ALA A 299 10.62 3.78 -13.59
CA ALA A 299 11.55 3.26 -12.59
C ALA A 299 11.39 1.76 -12.27
N ARG A 300 10.25 1.16 -12.59
CA ARG A 300 9.96 -0.26 -12.31
C ARG A 300 11.05 -1.21 -12.80
N ALA A 301 11.41 -1.12 -14.06
CA ALA A 301 12.40 -2.00 -14.67
C ALA A 301 13.80 -1.80 -14.09
N ALA A 302 14.10 -0.59 -13.61
CA ALA A 302 15.36 -0.26 -12.94
C ALA A 302 15.38 -0.63 -11.44
N GLY A 303 14.29 -1.17 -10.90
CA GLY A 303 14.19 -1.59 -9.50
C GLY A 303 14.10 -0.44 -8.52
N ILE A 304 13.49 0.68 -8.90
CA ILE A 304 13.24 1.84 -8.04
C ILE A 304 11.73 1.99 -7.85
N HIS A 305 11.30 2.00 -6.59
CA HIS A 305 9.90 1.95 -6.21
C HIS A 305 9.57 3.07 -5.23
N LEU A 306 8.34 3.60 -5.33
CA LEU A 306 7.86 4.71 -4.51
C LEU A 306 6.73 4.26 -3.60
N ILE A 307 6.82 4.63 -2.33
CA ILE A 307 5.70 4.63 -1.38
C ILE A 307 5.44 6.08 -1.03
N VAL A 308 4.36 6.63 -1.57
CA VAL A 308 4.00 8.04 -1.44
C VAL A 308 2.79 8.16 -0.52
N ALA A 309 2.97 8.77 0.63
CA ALA A 309 1.93 8.91 1.63
C ALA A 309 1.53 10.36 1.87
N THR A 310 0.26 10.58 2.23
CA THR A 310 -0.24 11.89 2.62
C THR A 310 -1.43 11.77 3.58
N GLN A 311 -1.53 12.73 4.50
CA GLN A 311 -2.71 12.94 5.35
C GLN A 311 -3.73 13.89 4.72
N ARG A 312 -3.40 14.48 3.57
CA ARG A 312 -4.25 15.46 2.87
C ARG A 312 -4.81 14.86 1.57
N PRO A 313 -5.99 14.25 1.61
CA PRO A 313 -6.61 13.66 0.44
C PRO A 313 -7.28 14.71 -0.46
N SER A 314 -6.55 15.77 -0.83
CA SER A 314 -7.04 16.83 -1.69
C SER A 314 -6.57 16.65 -3.13
N VAL A 315 -7.32 17.20 -4.09
CA VAL A 315 -6.99 17.14 -5.52
C VAL A 315 -5.73 17.91 -5.88
N ASP A 316 -5.32 18.87 -5.05
CA ASP A 316 -4.08 19.63 -5.23
C ASP A 316 -2.83 18.82 -4.88
N VAL A 317 -2.98 17.79 -4.08
CA VAL A 317 -1.90 16.88 -3.66
C VAL A 317 -1.97 15.59 -4.45
N ILE A 318 -3.11 14.94 -4.48
CA ILE A 318 -3.39 13.72 -5.26
C ILE A 318 -3.95 14.14 -6.61
N THR A 319 -3.06 14.67 -7.44
CA THR A 319 -3.41 15.23 -8.75
C THR A 319 -3.72 14.14 -9.77
N GLY A 320 -4.32 14.53 -10.89
CA GLY A 320 -4.56 13.62 -12.03
C GLY A 320 -3.28 13.01 -12.57
N LEU A 321 -2.17 13.76 -12.59
CA LEU A 321 -0.87 13.26 -13.03
C LEU A 321 -0.31 12.17 -12.09
N ILE A 322 -0.39 12.37 -10.78
CA ILE A 322 0.01 11.38 -9.79
C ILE A 322 -0.86 10.12 -9.91
N LYS A 323 -2.17 10.29 -9.98
CA LYS A 323 -3.11 9.18 -10.08
C LYS A 323 -2.95 8.37 -11.36
N ALA A 324 -2.64 9.01 -12.48
CA ALA A 324 -2.39 8.33 -13.75
C ALA A 324 -1.14 7.45 -13.72
N ASN A 325 -0.15 7.80 -12.92
CA ASN A 325 1.14 7.13 -12.87
C ASN A 325 1.31 6.18 -11.67
N ILE A 326 0.48 6.33 -10.62
CA ILE A 326 0.46 5.45 -9.45
C ILE A 326 -0.94 4.86 -9.31
N PRO A 327 -1.25 3.77 -10.02
CA PRO A 327 -2.59 3.18 -10.02
C PRO A 327 -2.88 2.35 -8.77
N THR A 328 -1.86 1.87 -8.06
CA THR A 328 -2.03 1.12 -6.80
C THR A 328 -2.22 2.08 -5.65
N ARG A 329 -3.28 1.89 -4.87
CA ARG A 329 -3.66 2.80 -3.81
C ARG A 329 -4.10 2.08 -2.56
N ILE A 330 -3.79 2.69 -1.42
CA ILE A 330 -4.28 2.30 -0.10
C ILE A 330 -4.98 3.51 0.51
N GLY A 331 -6.28 3.39 0.74
CA GLY A 331 -7.09 4.40 1.42
C GLY A 331 -7.40 3.96 2.85
N PHE A 332 -6.91 4.72 3.83
CA PHE A 332 -7.36 4.64 5.21
C PHE A 332 -8.60 5.51 5.41
N GLN A 333 -9.15 5.51 6.62
CA GLN A 333 -10.33 6.32 6.92
C GLN A 333 -10.15 7.79 6.53
N VAL A 334 -11.16 8.34 5.90
CA VAL A 334 -11.29 9.75 5.54
C VAL A 334 -12.61 10.34 6.05
N SER A 335 -12.74 11.66 6.00
CA SER A 335 -13.91 12.36 6.56
C SER A 335 -15.12 12.38 5.63
N SER A 336 -14.91 12.24 4.30
CA SER A 336 -15.99 12.42 3.32
C SER A 336 -15.88 11.48 2.13
N ARG A 337 -17.00 11.32 1.41
CA ARG A 337 -17.04 10.60 0.13
C ARG A 337 -16.15 11.26 -0.94
N VAL A 338 -16.02 12.57 -0.90
CA VAL A 338 -15.18 13.33 -1.83
C VAL A 338 -13.71 12.94 -1.64
N ASP A 339 -13.26 12.88 -0.39
CA ASP A 339 -11.90 12.46 -0.06
C ASP A 339 -11.63 11.01 -0.49
N SER A 340 -12.60 10.12 -0.28
CA SER A 340 -12.49 8.73 -0.75
C SER A 340 -12.36 8.65 -2.28
N ARG A 341 -13.16 9.41 -3.01
CA ARG A 341 -13.06 9.47 -4.48
C ARG A 341 -11.74 10.04 -4.95
N THR A 342 -11.19 11.02 -4.24
CA THR A 342 -9.87 11.57 -4.56
C THR A 342 -8.79 10.50 -4.46
N ILE A 343 -8.84 9.62 -3.46
CA ILE A 343 -7.84 8.57 -3.26
C ILE A 343 -8.11 7.35 -4.17
N LEU A 344 -9.35 6.85 -4.17
CA LEU A 344 -9.71 5.53 -4.70
C LEU A 344 -10.55 5.58 -5.98
N ASP A 345 -10.91 6.76 -6.47
CA ASP A 345 -11.89 6.98 -7.56
C ASP A 345 -13.29 6.44 -7.25
N GLN A 346 -13.55 6.10 -5.99
CA GLN A 346 -14.83 5.60 -5.51
C GLN A 346 -15.03 5.91 -4.03
N MET A 347 -16.27 5.84 -3.57
CA MET A 347 -16.59 5.97 -2.15
C MET A 347 -16.21 4.69 -1.39
N GLY A 348 -16.20 4.77 -0.06
CA GLY A 348 -16.00 3.64 0.86
C GLY A 348 -15.01 3.92 1.97
N ALA A 349 -13.94 4.69 1.73
CA ALA A 349 -12.97 5.02 2.76
C ALA A 349 -13.55 5.85 3.91
N GLU A 350 -14.62 6.61 3.68
CA GLU A 350 -15.38 7.33 4.71
C GLU A 350 -16.16 6.41 5.65
N GLN A 351 -16.33 5.15 5.27
CA GLN A 351 -17.06 4.12 6.03
C GLN A 351 -16.12 3.22 6.84
N LEU A 352 -14.80 3.45 6.78
CA LEU A 352 -13.81 2.69 7.52
C LEU A 352 -13.81 3.08 9.01
N LEU A 353 -13.22 2.20 9.83
CA LEU A 353 -13.25 2.31 11.30
C LEU A 353 -12.09 3.12 11.88
N GLY A 354 -11.06 3.43 11.08
CA GLY A 354 -9.80 3.96 11.58
C GLY A 354 -8.89 2.85 12.12
N HIS A 355 -7.83 3.24 12.82
CA HIS A 355 -6.92 2.31 13.50
C HIS A 355 -6.34 1.18 12.61
N GLY A 356 -6.03 1.49 11.36
CA GLY A 356 -5.44 0.53 10.42
C GLY A 356 -6.43 -0.16 9.49
N ASP A 357 -7.73 0.11 9.63
CA ASP A 357 -8.74 -0.36 8.68
C ASP A 357 -8.55 0.36 7.33
N MET A 358 -8.31 -0.39 6.27
CA MET A 358 -7.93 0.16 4.97
C MET A 358 -8.71 -0.46 3.82
N LEU A 359 -8.76 0.26 2.71
CA LEU A 359 -9.13 -0.25 1.40
C LEU A 359 -7.89 -0.29 0.51
N TYR A 360 -7.51 -1.48 0.09
CA TYR A 360 -6.41 -1.73 -0.83
C TYR A 360 -6.94 -1.91 -2.25
N LEU A 361 -6.50 -1.05 -3.17
CA LEU A 361 -6.82 -1.11 -4.58
C LEU A 361 -5.58 -1.62 -5.33
N PRO A 362 -5.52 -2.94 -5.64
CA PRO A 362 -4.40 -3.52 -6.35
C PRO A 362 -4.30 -3.01 -7.79
N PRO A 363 -3.13 -3.12 -8.43
CA PRO A 363 -2.96 -2.68 -9.81
C PRO A 363 -3.88 -3.46 -10.76
N GLY A 364 -4.54 -2.73 -11.66
CA GLY A 364 -5.46 -3.32 -12.64
C GLY A 364 -6.82 -3.75 -12.10
N SER A 365 -7.12 -3.51 -10.83
CA SER A 365 -8.43 -3.76 -10.24
C SER A 365 -9.22 -2.47 -10.07
N ALA A 366 -10.53 -2.55 -10.29
CA ALA A 366 -11.47 -1.48 -9.97
C ALA A 366 -12.14 -1.69 -8.60
N LEU A 367 -11.99 -2.87 -8.00
CA LEU A 367 -12.61 -3.23 -6.73
C LEU A 367 -11.56 -3.26 -5.62
N PRO A 368 -11.70 -2.45 -4.57
CA PRO A 368 -10.80 -2.46 -3.44
C PRO A 368 -11.07 -3.66 -2.52
N GLU A 369 -10.02 -4.14 -1.88
CA GLU A 369 -10.07 -5.15 -0.85
C GLU A 369 -9.95 -4.47 0.53
N ARG A 370 -10.83 -4.85 1.46
CA ARG A 370 -10.75 -4.38 2.84
C ARG A 370 -9.76 -5.23 3.63
N ILE A 371 -8.83 -4.57 4.29
CA ILE A 371 -7.77 -5.20 5.08
C ILE A 371 -7.68 -4.49 6.44
N HIS A 372 -7.42 -5.26 7.48
CA HIS A 372 -7.27 -4.75 8.84
C HIS A 372 -5.84 -4.86 9.34
#